data_7cb9206b8679214aae0baba54ab596ab
#
_entry.id   7cb9206b8679214aae0baba54ab596ab
#
_cell.length_a   1.000
_cell.length_b   1.000
_cell.length_c   1.000
_cell.angle_alpha   90.00
_cell.angle_beta   90.00
_cell.angle_gamma   90.00
#
_symmetry.space_group_name_H-M   'P 1'
#
loop_
_entity.id
_entity.type
_entity.pdbx_description
1 polymer ?
#
loop_
_entity_poly.entity_id
_entity_poly.type
_entity_poly.pdbx_seq_one_letter_code
_entity_poly.pdbx_strand_id
1 'polypeptide(L)'
;MGRATDMAPALALADRLDALLKAGAPSRHDDPGAYEKAIAALEAAVTSADPKGRLDQDWQGGVLRAFGLRASSTTGIYGACRNWVRQVRAKATPTRHPATTIGE
;
A
#
# COMPACT_ATOMS: atom_id res chain seq x y z
N MET A 1 5.21 17.95 17.72
CA MET A 1 5.17 17.54 17.24
C MET A 1 5.15 16.81 16.72
N GLY A 2 5.09 16.42 16.53
CA GLY A 2 5.07 15.78 16.13
C GLY A 2 4.89 15.31 15.57
N ARG A 3 4.67 15.35 15.50
CA ARG A 3 4.47 15.02 14.87
C ARG A 3 4.05 14.42 14.17
N ALA A 4 3.40 14.67 14.14
CA ALA A 4 3.10 14.44 12.79
C ALA A 4 3.74 13.23 12.26
N THR A 5 4.66 12.82 12.90
CA THR A 5 5.37 11.68 12.44
C THR A 5 4.82 10.39 12.99
N ASP A 6 3.60 10.44 13.46
CA ASP A 6 2.98 9.21 13.93
C ASP A 6 2.62 8.34 12.74
N MET A 7 3.45 7.37 12.48
CA MET A 7 3.24 6.43 11.38
C MET A 7 2.47 5.18 11.81
N ALA A 8 2.04 5.11 13.08
CA ALA A 8 1.37 3.90 13.55
C ALA A 8 0.12 3.54 12.74
N PRO A 9 -0.78 4.50 12.43
CA PRO A 9 -1.94 4.14 11.61
C PRO A 9 -1.54 3.70 10.19
N ALA A 10 -0.54 4.35 9.61
CA ALA A 10 -0.09 3.98 8.28
C ALA A 10 0.57 2.61 8.29
N LEU A 11 1.34 2.31 9.32
CA LEU A 11 1.97 0.99 9.46
C LEU A 11 0.93 -0.10 9.65
N ALA A 12 -0.12 0.18 10.41
CA ALA A 12 -1.19 -0.79 10.59
C ALA A 12 -1.87 -1.09 9.26
N LEU A 13 -2.11 -0.07 8.45
CA LEU A 13 -2.68 -0.29 7.13
C LEU A 13 -1.71 -1.05 6.24
N ALA A 14 -0.42 -0.72 6.29
CA ALA A 14 0.58 -1.44 5.51
C ALA A 14 0.60 -2.92 5.86
N ASP A 15 0.54 -3.25 7.15
CA ASP A 15 0.52 -4.64 7.58
C ASP A 15 -0.74 -5.35 7.09
N ARG A 16 -1.89 -4.66 7.13
CA ARG A 16 -3.13 -5.23 6.67
C ARG A 16 -3.12 -5.48 5.16
N LEU A 17 -2.62 -4.51 4.39
CA LEU A 17 -2.51 -4.67 2.93
C LEU A 17 -1.57 -5.82 2.58
N ASP A 18 -0.44 -5.89 3.26
CA ASP A 18 0.52 -6.95 3.04
C ASP A 18 -0.10 -8.32 3.33
N ALA A 19 -0.86 -8.44 4.42
CA ALA A 19 -1.53 -9.68 4.77
C ALA A 19 -2.57 -10.05 3.72
N LEU A 20 -3.33 -9.08 3.22
CA LEU A 20 -4.33 -9.34 2.19
C LEU A 20 -3.67 -9.81 0.89
N LEU A 21 -2.55 -9.18 0.53
CA LEU A 21 -1.82 -9.58 -0.68
C LEU A 21 -1.25 -10.98 -0.54
N LYS A 22 -0.78 -11.34 0.64
CA LYS A 22 -0.24 -12.68 0.89
C LYS A 22 -1.31 -13.75 0.95
N ALA A 23 -2.51 -13.36 1.36
CA ALA A 23 -3.63 -14.29 1.41
C ALA A 23 -4.07 -14.73 0.02
N GLY A 24 -3.77 -13.91 -0.98
CA GLY A 24 -4.06 -14.27 -2.36
C GLY A 24 -4.26 -13.01 -3.20
N ALA A 25 -3.70 -13.02 -4.37
CA ALA A 25 -3.82 -11.93 -5.32
C ALA A 25 -4.28 -12.51 -6.65
N PRO A 26 -5.55 -12.93 -6.74
CA PRO A 26 -6.03 -13.58 -7.95
C PRO A 26 -5.99 -12.64 -9.14
N SER A 27 -5.73 -13.22 -10.30
CA SER A 27 -5.69 -12.50 -11.55
C SER A 27 -7.11 -12.29 -12.07
N ARG A 28 -7.33 -11.13 -12.67
CA ARG A 28 -8.62 -10.86 -13.31
C ARG A 28 -8.92 -11.88 -14.40
N HIS A 29 -7.90 -12.36 -15.08
CA HIS A 29 -8.07 -13.32 -16.16
C HIS A 29 -8.40 -14.72 -15.65
N ASP A 30 -7.80 -15.10 -14.53
CA ASP A 30 -7.97 -16.46 -14.00
C ASP A 30 -9.27 -16.59 -13.23
N ASP A 31 -9.60 -15.59 -12.43
CA ASP A 31 -10.78 -15.64 -11.59
C ASP A 31 -11.30 -14.22 -11.35
N PRO A 32 -12.15 -13.73 -12.26
CA PRO A 32 -12.66 -12.35 -12.13
C PRO A 32 -13.41 -12.11 -10.83
N GLY A 33 -14.17 -13.09 -10.34
CA GLY A 33 -14.92 -12.93 -9.10
C GLY A 33 -14.01 -12.80 -7.90
N ALA A 34 -12.99 -13.66 -7.82
CA ALA A 34 -12.02 -13.58 -6.73
C ALA A 34 -11.21 -12.31 -6.83
N TYR A 35 -10.87 -11.89 -8.05
CA TYR A 35 -10.16 -10.64 -8.27
C TYR A 35 -10.96 -9.46 -7.71
N GLU A 36 -12.25 -9.38 -8.02
CA GLU A 36 -13.09 -8.29 -7.54
C GLU A 36 -13.20 -8.28 -6.03
N LYS A 37 -13.31 -9.45 -5.43
CA LYS A 37 -13.35 -9.55 -3.97
C LYS A 37 -12.03 -9.09 -3.33
N ALA A 38 -10.92 -9.46 -3.93
CA ALA A 38 -9.61 -9.06 -3.42
C ALA A 38 -9.45 -7.55 -3.50
N ILE A 39 -9.84 -6.95 -4.63
CA ILE A 39 -9.75 -5.51 -4.80
C ILE A 39 -10.66 -4.80 -3.80
N ALA A 40 -11.88 -5.30 -3.61
CA ALA A 40 -12.81 -4.70 -2.66
C ALA A 40 -12.27 -4.76 -1.24
N ALA A 41 -11.60 -5.86 -0.87
CA ALA A 41 -11.01 -5.99 0.46
C ALA A 41 -9.88 -4.98 0.65
N LEU A 42 -9.05 -4.79 -0.37
CA LEU A 42 -7.97 -3.80 -0.30
C LEU A 42 -8.53 -2.39 -0.19
N GLU A 43 -9.54 -2.08 -1.00
CA GLU A 43 -10.17 -0.77 -0.98
C GLU A 43 -10.83 -0.50 0.38
N ALA A 44 -11.53 -1.49 0.92
CA ALA A 44 -12.17 -1.35 2.23
C ALA A 44 -11.13 -1.12 3.32
N ALA A 45 -9.99 -1.81 3.24
CA ALA A 45 -8.93 -1.61 4.22
C ALA A 45 -8.40 -0.17 4.16
N VAL A 46 -8.19 0.35 2.96
CA VAL A 46 -7.69 1.71 2.77
C VAL A 46 -8.68 2.74 3.33
N THR A 47 -9.94 2.65 2.91
CA THR A 47 -10.94 3.65 3.32
C THR A 47 -11.31 3.55 4.79
N SER A 48 -11.20 2.35 5.36
CA SER A 48 -11.42 2.16 6.78
C SER A 48 -10.32 2.81 7.61
N ALA A 49 -9.10 2.74 7.14
CA ALA A 49 -7.96 3.30 7.85
C ALA A 49 -7.86 4.81 7.68
N ASP A 50 -8.21 5.30 6.49
CA ASP A 50 -8.11 6.73 6.17
C ASP A 50 -9.34 7.11 5.34
N PRO A 51 -10.26 7.91 5.91
CA PRO A 51 -11.47 8.31 5.16
C PRO A 51 -11.16 9.04 3.85
N LYS A 52 -9.99 9.63 3.75
CA LYS A 52 -9.56 10.30 2.52
C LYS A 52 -8.75 9.39 1.62
N GLY A 53 -8.55 8.14 2.05
CA GLY A 53 -7.79 7.18 1.26
C GLY A 53 -8.51 6.78 0.01
N ARG A 54 -7.76 6.48 -1.03
CA ARG A 54 -8.30 6.05 -2.30
C ARG A 54 -7.45 4.97 -2.94
N LEU A 55 -8.13 4.06 -3.57
CA LEU A 55 -7.49 3.02 -4.35
C LEU A 55 -8.17 3.01 -5.71
N ASP A 56 -7.44 3.46 -6.73
CA ASP A 56 -7.98 3.63 -8.07
C ASP A 56 -7.19 2.82 -9.08
N GLN A 57 -7.84 2.51 -10.17
CA GLN A 57 -7.18 1.83 -11.28
C GLN A 57 -7.70 2.41 -12.59
N ASP A 58 -6.78 2.63 -13.52
CA ASP A 58 -7.14 3.09 -14.86
C ASP A 58 -6.26 2.36 -15.87
N TRP A 59 -6.29 2.83 -17.11
CA TRP A 59 -5.52 2.18 -18.19
C TRP A 59 -4.01 2.30 -17.98
N GLN A 60 -3.56 3.21 -17.14
CA GLN A 60 -2.14 3.36 -16.85
C GLN A 60 -1.67 2.49 -15.69
N GLY A 61 -2.59 1.92 -14.94
CA GLY A 61 -2.25 1.07 -13.80
C GLY A 61 -3.03 1.43 -12.56
N GLY A 62 -2.48 1.11 -11.40
CA GLY A 62 -3.13 1.36 -10.13
C GLY A 62 -2.48 2.50 -9.36
N VAL A 63 -3.27 3.14 -8.51
CA VAL A 63 -2.80 4.21 -7.63
C VAL A 63 -3.43 4.01 -6.26
N LEU A 64 -2.62 4.10 -5.21
CA LEU A 64 -3.10 4.09 -3.84
C LEU A 64 -2.68 5.36 -3.15
N ARG A 65 -3.65 6.02 -2.51
CA ARG A 65 -3.38 7.22 -1.71
C ARG A 65 -3.94 7.00 -0.32
N ALA A 66 -3.12 7.18 0.69
CA ALA A 66 -3.56 7.10 2.08
C ALA A 66 -2.54 7.80 2.95
N PHE A 67 -3.01 8.46 3.99
CA PHE A 67 -2.17 9.15 4.96
C PHE A 67 -1.18 10.12 4.32
N GLY A 68 -1.61 10.77 3.24
CA GLY A 68 -0.77 11.72 2.54
C GLY A 68 0.31 11.12 1.66
N LEU A 69 0.34 9.80 1.54
CA LEU A 69 1.30 9.10 0.71
C LEU A 69 0.62 8.56 -0.53
N ARG A 70 1.32 8.64 -1.64
CA ARG A 70 0.80 8.14 -2.92
C ARG A 70 1.77 7.15 -3.51
N ALA A 71 1.25 6.04 -3.99
CA ALA A 71 2.03 5.05 -4.71
C ALA A 71 1.27 4.63 -5.95
N SER A 72 2.00 4.34 -7.01
CA SER A 72 1.38 3.89 -8.25
C SER A 72 2.19 2.76 -8.85
N SER A 73 1.57 2.04 -9.76
CA SER A 73 2.24 0.94 -10.44
C SER A 73 1.56 0.67 -11.78
N THR A 74 2.36 0.48 -12.81
CA THR A 74 1.83 0.13 -14.11
C THR A 74 1.31 -1.31 -14.14
N THR A 75 1.64 -2.11 -13.12
CA THR A 75 1.16 -3.48 -13.04
C THR A 75 -0.22 -3.60 -12.42
N GLY A 76 -0.79 -2.48 -11.93
CA GLY A 76 -2.14 -2.46 -11.42
C GLY A 76 -2.21 -2.24 -9.92
N ILE A 77 -3.38 -2.53 -9.34
CA ILE A 77 -3.66 -2.24 -7.95
C ILE A 77 -2.74 -3.00 -7.00
N TYR A 78 -2.47 -4.27 -7.27
CA TYR A 78 -1.59 -5.04 -6.39
C TYR A 78 -0.22 -4.41 -6.29
N GLY A 79 0.33 -3.99 -7.45
CA GLY A 79 1.62 -3.33 -7.46
C GLY A 79 1.62 -2.01 -6.72
N ALA A 80 0.54 -1.23 -6.89
CA ALA A 80 0.40 0.05 -6.17
C ALA A 80 0.38 -0.19 -4.66
N CYS A 81 -0.35 -1.19 -4.20
CA CYS A 81 -0.40 -1.53 -2.79
C CYS A 81 0.98 -1.93 -2.26
N ARG A 82 1.69 -2.77 -3.00
CA ARG A 82 3.04 -3.18 -2.59
C ARG A 82 3.98 -2.00 -2.50
N ASN A 83 3.91 -1.10 -3.47
CA ASN A 83 4.75 0.09 -3.48
C ASN A 83 4.42 1.01 -2.31
N TRP A 84 3.14 1.16 -2.00
CA TRP A 84 2.72 1.97 -0.87
C TRP A 84 3.21 1.38 0.45
N VAL A 85 3.06 0.07 0.63
CA VAL A 85 3.55 -0.63 1.83
C VAL A 85 5.04 -0.39 2.00
N ARG A 86 5.78 -0.50 0.90
CA ARG A 86 7.23 -0.30 0.92
C ARG A 86 7.58 1.13 1.32
N GLN A 87 6.85 2.11 0.77
CA GLN A 87 7.08 3.51 1.13
C GLN A 87 6.86 3.77 2.61
N VAL A 88 5.75 3.24 3.15
CA VAL A 88 5.43 3.44 4.55
C VAL A 88 6.51 2.85 5.45
N ARG A 89 6.90 1.62 5.14
CA ARG A 89 7.90 0.94 5.95
C ARG A 89 9.25 1.65 5.88
N ALA A 90 9.60 2.17 4.72
CA ALA A 90 10.84 2.91 4.55
C ALA A 90 10.83 4.21 5.34
N LYS A 91 9.69 4.92 5.34
CA LYS A 91 9.58 6.17 6.07
C LYS A 91 9.52 5.95 7.58
N ALA A 92 8.89 4.87 7.99
CA ALA A 92 8.73 4.58 9.41
C ALA A 92 10.00 4.03 10.04
N THR A 93 10.87 3.43 9.22
CA THR A 93 12.14 2.92 9.72
C THR A 93 13.18 4.00 9.56
N PRO A 94 13.60 4.58 10.61
CA PRO A 94 14.62 5.59 10.49
C PRO A 94 15.83 4.92 10.04
N THR A 95 16.35 5.25 9.11
CA THR A 95 17.32 4.55 8.62
C THR A 95 18.51 4.72 9.19
N ARG A 96 18.90 4.01 9.54
CA ARG A 96 20.04 4.00 9.95
C ARG A 96 20.95 3.64 9.08
N HIS A 97 20.74 3.55 8.61
CA HIS A 97 21.23 3.32 7.61
C HIS A 97 21.92 3.56 7.07
N PRO A 98 21.98 3.49 7.21
CA PRO A 98 22.55 3.67 6.60
C PRO A 98 23.24 3.70 6.17
N ALA A 99 23.23 3.61 6.50
CA ALA A 99 23.78 3.74 6.11
C ALA A 99 24.34 3.54 5.59
N THR A 100 24.23 3.42 5.82
CA THR A 100 24.69 3.39 5.33
C THR A 100 25.31 3.27 4.74
N THR A 101 25.29 3.14 4.90
CA THR A 101 25.77 3.13 4.33
C THR A 101 26.47 3.09 3.65
N ILE A 102 26.64 3.03 3.66
CA ILE A 102 27.18 3.09 2.98
C ILE A 102 28.03 3.19 2.61
N GLY A 103 28.22 3.07 2.66
CA GLY A 103 28.87 3.20 2.32
C GLY A 103 29.63 3.28 2.22
N GLU A 104 29.71 3.21 2.58
CA GLU A 104 30.22 3.39 2.50
C GLU A 104 30.68 3.43 2.35
#